data_77cb6a950b6107b6824100d900f1e613
#
_entry.id   77cb6a950b6107b6824100d900f1e613
#
_cell.length_a   1.000
_cell.length_b   1.000
_cell.length_c   1.000
_cell.angle_alpha   90.00
_cell.angle_beta   90.00
_cell.angle_gamma   90.00
#
_symmetry.space_group_name_H-M   'P 1'
#
loop_
_entity.id
_entity.type
_entity.pdbx_description
1 polymer ?
#
loop_
_entity_poly.entity_id
_entity_poly.type
_entity_poly.pdbx_seq_one_letter_code
_entity_poly.pdbx_strand_id
1 'polypeptide(L)'
;GNSLYKLYRFFGWKAVGVNHLGDWGTQFGKMIAAYKKWGDRETVERGGVAEVVNLYVRFHKEAEADPSLEDEGRAWFKKIEDGDEEALSIFNWFKDVTLKDAQKTYELLGVTFDSYAGESFYNDKMGPIVEELKQKGLLKEDKGAMIVDLEPYGMPPALILRSDGATLYLTRDLAAAKYRKDTYNFDKSLYVVAYQQDLHFKQLFKVLELMGY
;
A
#
# COMPACT_ATOMS: atom_id res chain seq x y z
N GLY A 1 -0.22 -15.30 -9.68
CA GLY A 1 -0.74 -15.49 -8.34
C GLY A 1 -1.77 -16.63 -8.27
N ASN A 2 -2.91 -16.48 -8.93
CA ASN A 2 -4.04 -17.43 -8.83
C ASN A 2 -3.67 -18.87 -9.21
N SER A 3 -2.85 -19.09 -10.24
CA SER A 3 -2.37 -20.44 -10.61
C SER A 3 -1.58 -21.10 -9.48
N LEU A 4 -0.67 -20.36 -8.84
CA LEU A 4 0.08 -20.84 -7.68
C LEU A 4 -0.86 -21.14 -6.51
N TYR A 5 -1.79 -20.23 -6.20
CA TYR A 5 -2.80 -20.44 -5.15
C TYR A 5 -3.57 -21.75 -5.35
N LYS A 6 -4.08 -21.99 -6.59
CA LYS A 6 -4.80 -23.22 -6.94
C LYS A 6 -3.91 -24.48 -6.87
N LEU A 7 -2.64 -24.39 -7.34
CA LEU A 7 -1.71 -25.51 -7.28
C LEU A 7 -1.36 -25.91 -5.85
N TYR A 8 -1.03 -24.96 -4.99
CA TYR A 8 -0.74 -25.27 -3.59
C TYR A 8 -1.94 -25.92 -2.91
N ARG A 9 -3.17 -25.45 -3.14
CA ARG A 9 -4.38 -26.09 -2.62
C ARG A 9 -4.60 -27.49 -3.17
N PHE A 10 -4.35 -27.68 -4.46
CA PHE A 10 -4.46 -29.00 -5.10
C PHE A 10 -3.51 -30.03 -4.46
N PHE A 11 -2.32 -29.63 -4.07
CA PHE A 11 -1.35 -30.46 -3.37
C PHE A 11 -1.59 -30.54 -1.85
N GLY A 12 -2.72 -30.09 -1.35
CA GLY A 12 -3.12 -30.27 0.05
C GLY A 12 -2.60 -29.19 1.01
N TRP A 13 -1.99 -28.12 0.51
CA TRP A 13 -1.57 -27.00 1.34
C TRP A 13 -2.74 -26.11 1.73
N LYS A 14 -2.72 -25.57 2.95
CA LYS A 14 -3.60 -24.49 3.35
C LYS A 14 -3.06 -23.17 2.75
N ALA A 15 -3.45 -22.87 1.51
CA ALA A 15 -3.05 -21.62 0.87
C ALA A 15 -4.03 -20.50 1.23
N VAL A 16 -3.48 -19.31 1.54
CA VAL A 16 -4.23 -18.07 1.78
C VAL A 16 -3.86 -17.07 0.68
N GLY A 17 -4.84 -16.68 -0.11
CA GLY A 17 -4.69 -15.67 -1.17
C GLY A 17 -4.96 -14.28 -0.62
N VAL A 18 -3.95 -13.42 -0.64
CA VAL A 18 -4.06 -12.02 -0.20
C VAL A 18 -4.00 -11.10 -1.42
N ASN A 19 -5.02 -10.28 -1.61
CA ASN A 19 -5.00 -9.17 -2.54
C ASN A 19 -4.42 -7.95 -1.83
N HIS A 20 -3.13 -7.70 -2.02
CA HIS A 20 -2.45 -6.56 -1.42
C HIS A 20 -2.65 -5.32 -2.32
N LEU A 21 -3.76 -4.63 -2.11
CA LEU A 21 -4.12 -3.46 -2.88
C LEU A 21 -3.22 -2.27 -2.54
N GLY A 22 -2.80 -1.52 -3.56
CA GLY A 22 -2.13 -0.23 -3.42
C GLY A 22 -3.15 0.88 -3.09
N ASP A 23 -3.80 0.77 -1.96
CA ASP A 23 -4.90 1.63 -1.54
C ASP A 23 -4.46 2.73 -0.57
N TRP A 24 -3.20 3.19 -0.70
CA TRP A 24 -2.67 4.28 0.13
C TRP A 24 -1.70 5.15 -0.66
N GLY A 25 -1.78 6.47 -0.45
CA GLY A 25 -0.87 7.42 -1.06
C GLY A 25 -1.54 8.73 -1.46
N THR A 26 -0.71 9.72 -1.81
CA THR A 26 -1.16 11.08 -2.18
C THR A 26 -2.12 11.12 -3.37
N GLN A 27 -2.14 10.08 -4.22
CA GLN A 27 -3.11 9.95 -5.30
C GLN A 27 -4.56 9.99 -4.80
N PHE A 28 -4.83 9.46 -3.60
CA PHE A 28 -6.18 9.51 -3.02
C PHE A 28 -6.57 10.93 -2.61
N GLY A 29 -5.64 11.70 -2.08
CA GLY A 29 -5.89 13.12 -1.81
C GLY A 29 -6.18 13.91 -3.09
N LYS A 30 -5.45 13.64 -4.17
CA LYS A 30 -5.70 14.24 -5.49
C LYS A 30 -7.09 13.86 -6.04
N MET A 31 -7.47 12.60 -5.92
CA MET A 31 -8.81 12.13 -6.32
C MET A 31 -9.91 12.81 -5.51
N ILE A 32 -9.72 12.98 -4.20
CA ILE A 32 -10.68 13.69 -3.34
C ILE A 32 -10.77 15.17 -3.73
N ALA A 33 -9.63 15.85 -3.95
CA ALA A 33 -9.62 17.24 -4.41
C ALA A 33 -10.34 17.40 -5.75
N ALA A 34 -10.10 16.50 -6.70
CA ALA A 34 -10.79 16.47 -7.99
C ALA A 34 -12.31 16.27 -7.83
N TYR A 35 -12.70 15.33 -7.00
CA TYR A 35 -14.12 15.06 -6.73
C TYR A 35 -14.82 16.25 -6.09
N LYS A 36 -14.20 16.89 -5.11
CA LYS A 36 -14.76 18.08 -4.45
C LYS A 36 -14.95 19.27 -5.39
N LYS A 37 -14.09 19.40 -6.41
CA LYS A 37 -14.14 20.48 -7.39
C LYS A 37 -15.08 20.19 -8.57
N TRP A 38 -15.05 18.97 -9.08
CA TRP A 38 -15.65 18.65 -10.37
C TRP A 38 -16.50 17.37 -10.37
N GLY A 39 -16.50 16.64 -9.25
CA GLY A 39 -17.20 15.39 -9.15
C GLY A 39 -18.65 15.54 -8.73
N ASP A 40 -19.44 14.56 -9.12
CA ASP A 40 -20.81 14.36 -8.68
C ASP A 40 -21.01 12.90 -8.28
N ARG A 41 -21.67 12.68 -7.15
CA ARG A 41 -21.81 11.36 -6.56
C ARG A 41 -22.57 10.39 -7.47
N GLU A 42 -23.68 10.86 -8.05
CA GLU A 42 -24.51 10.04 -8.93
C GLU A 42 -23.73 9.62 -10.18
N THR A 43 -22.94 10.54 -10.73
CA THR A 43 -22.08 10.28 -11.90
C THR A 43 -21.00 9.26 -11.59
N VAL A 44 -20.35 9.35 -10.42
CA VAL A 44 -19.33 8.37 -9.98
C VAL A 44 -19.97 7.00 -9.70
N GLU A 45 -21.13 6.95 -9.03
CA GLU A 45 -21.82 5.68 -8.77
C GLU A 45 -22.28 4.97 -10.04
N ARG A 46 -22.70 5.73 -11.06
CA ARG A 46 -23.08 5.20 -12.38
C ARG A 46 -21.88 4.81 -13.24
N GLY A 47 -20.82 5.64 -13.26
CA GLY A 47 -19.62 5.45 -14.08
C GLY A 47 -18.56 4.52 -13.47
N GLY A 48 -18.67 4.28 -12.17
CA GLY A 48 -17.73 3.39 -11.45
C GLY A 48 -16.29 3.91 -11.49
N VAL A 49 -15.34 2.97 -11.56
CA VAL A 49 -13.90 3.28 -11.56
C VAL A 49 -13.49 4.16 -12.73
N ALA A 50 -14.16 4.06 -13.88
CA ALA A 50 -13.85 4.88 -15.04
C ALA A 50 -14.03 6.37 -14.75
N GLU A 51 -15.08 6.75 -14.01
CA GLU A 51 -15.30 8.13 -13.62
C GLU A 51 -14.28 8.62 -12.57
N VAL A 52 -13.90 7.77 -11.63
CA VAL A 52 -12.81 8.09 -10.69
C VAL A 52 -11.50 8.35 -11.43
N VAL A 53 -11.19 7.54 -12.44
CA VAL A 53 -10.01 7.74 -13.31
C VAL A 53 -10.12 9.03 -14.11
N ASN A 54 -11.30 9.36 -14.67
CA ASN A 54 -11.54 10.62 -15.38
C ASN A 54 -11.27 11.84 -14.50
N LEU A 55 -11.74 11.81 -13.25
CA LEU A 55 -11.46 12.87 -12.27
C LEU A 55 -9.96 13.00 -11.99
N TYR A 56 -9.27 11.88 -11.83
CA TYR A 56 -7.83 11.85 -11.59
C TYR A 56 -7.03 12.39 -12.79
N VAL A 57 -7.39 12.00 -14.01
CA VAL A 57 -6.77 12.51 -15.24
C VAL A 57 -7.01 14.02 -15.38
N ARG A 58 -8.25 14.46 -15.11
CA ARG A 58 -8.59 15.89 -15.11
C ARG A 58 -7.76 16.66 -14.11
N PHE A 59 -7.60 16.14 -12.89
CA PHE A 59 -6.77 16.77 -11.87
C PHE A 59 -5.37 17.05 -12.39
N HIS A 60 -4.70 16.07 -12.98
CA HIS A 60 -3.34 16.25 -13.49
C HIS A 60 -3.27 17.28 -14.61
N LYS A 61 -4.24 17.27 -15.52
CA LYS A 61 -4.30 18.26 -16.61
C LYS A 61 -4.49 19.69 -16.08
N GLU A 62 -5.38 19.88 -15.13
CA GLU A 62 -5.63 21.20 -14.53
C GLU A 62 -4.43 21.66 -13.64
N ALA A 63 -3.74 20.73 -12.98
CA ALA A 63 -2.57 21.01 -12.17
C ALA A 63 -1.34 21.50 -12.99
N GLU A 64 -1.28 21.20 -14.30
CA GLU A 64 -0.27 21.79 -15.19
C GLU A 64 -0.43 23.33 -15.32
N ALA A 65 -1.67 23.81 -15.30
CA ALA A 65 -2.00 25.22 -15.38
C ALA A 65 -2.08 25.89 -13.99
N ASP A 66 -2.47 25.15 -12.96
CA ASP A 66 -2.60 25.61 -11.57
C ASP A 66 -1.88 24.65 -10.61
N PRO A 67 -0.57 24.88 -10.35
CA PRO A 67 0.20 24.03 -9.44
C PRO A 67 -0.32 23.99 -7.98
N SER A 68 -1.18 24.96 -7.57
CA SER A 68 -1.77 24.96 -6.22
C SER A 68 -2.67 23.74 -5.96
N LEU A 69 -3.17 23.10 -7.01
CA LEU A 69 -3.94 21.85 -6.91
C LEU A 69 -3.13 20.70 -6.29
N GLU A 70 -1.82 20.68 -6.53
CA GLU A 70 -0.94 19.67 -5.90
C GLU A 70 -0.88 19.85 -4.39
N ASP A 71 -0.92 21.09 -3.88
CA ASP A 71 -0.99 21.38 -2.44
C ASP A 71 -2.35 20.97 -1.87
N GLU A 72 -3.44 21.21 -2.59
CA GLU A 72 -4.76 20.74 -2.20
C GLU A 72 -4.82 19.21 -2.12
N GLY A 73 -4.26 18.51 -3.11
CA GLY A 73 -4.16 17.05 -3.09
C GLY A 73 -3.38 16.54 -1.87
N ARG A 74 -2.25 17.18 -1.54
CA ARG A 74 -1.48 16.86 -0.34
C ARG A 74 -2.28 17.14 0.93
N ALA A 75 -2.99 18.25 0.99
CA ALA A 75 -3.81 18.62 2.14
C ALA A 75 -4.96 17.62 2.37
N TRP A 76 -5.64 17.15 1.32
CA TRP A 76 -6.65 16.11 1.44
C TRP A 76 -6.07 14.76 1.88
N PHE A 77 -4.89 14.38 1.37
CA PHE A 77 -4.23 13.18 1.85
C PHE A 77 -3.83 13.27 3.33
N LYS A 78 -3.32 14.44 3.75
CA LYS A 78 -3.03 14.70 5.16
C LYS A 78 -4.27 14.56 6.05
N LYS A 79 -5.44 15.03 5.60
CA LYS A 79 -6.71 14.81 6.30
C LYS A 79 -7.05 13.31 6.46
N ILE A 80 -6.80 12.48 5.43
CA ILE A 80 -6.97 11.02 5.55
C ILE A 80 -6.06 10.47 6.66
N GLU A 81 -4.78 10.89 6.67
CA GLU A 81 -3.81 10.46 7.67
C GLU A 81 -4.19 10.89 9.09
N ASP A 82 -4.76 12.09 9.24
CA ASP A 82 -5.20 12.64 10.52
C ASP A 82 -6.56 12.12 11.00
N GLY A 83 -7.22 11.29 10.20
CA GLY A 83 -8.49 10.66 10.58
C GLY A 83 -9.72 11.56 10.39
N ASP A 84 -9.65 12.57 9.53
CA ASP A 84 -10.80 13.44 9.20
C ASP A 84 -11.97 12.61 8.65
N GLU A 85 -13.16 12.78 9.23
CA GLU A 85 -14.33 11.96 8.92
C GLU A 85 -14.79 12.11 7.46
N GLU A 86 -14.76 13.33 6.91
CA GLU A 86 -15.14 13.57 5.51
C GLU A 86 -14.14 12.91 4.56
N ALA A 87 -12.85 13.13 4.79
CA ALA A 87 -11.79 12.57 3.96
C ALA A 87 -11.81 11.03 3.98
N LEU A 88 -11.97 10.42 5.15
CA LEU A 88 -12.08 8.97 5.31
C LEU A 88 -13.35 8.41 4.66
N SER A 89 -14.48 9.11 4.76
CA SER A 89 -15.73 8.70 4.12
C SER A 89 -15.60 8.64 2.60
N ILE A 90 -15.01 9.68 1.97
CA ILE A 90 -14.80 9.72 0.53
C ILE A 90 -13.75 8.69 0.10
N PHE A 91 -12.65 8.56 0.85
CA PHE A 91 -11.60 7.58 0.61
C PHE A 91 -12.14 6.14 0.61
N ASN A 92 -12.90 5.76 1.63
CA ASN A 92 -13.50 4.43 1.73
C ASN A 92 -14.52 4.19 0.61
N TRP A 93 -15.31 5.18 0.28
CA TRP A 93 -16.26 5.09 -0.83
C TRP A 93 -15.55 4.87 -2.18
N PHE A 94 -14.44 5.57 -2.46
CA PHE A 94 -13.66 5.33 -3.67
C PHE A 94 -13.04 3.93 -3.70
N LYS A 95 -12.60 3.42 -2.56
CA LYS A 95 -12.14 2.03 -2.45
C LYS A 95 -13.25 1.06 -2.79
N ASP A 96 -14.45 1.25 -2.24
CA ASP A 96 -15.60 0.39 -2.49
C ASP A 96 -16.01 0.41 -3.96
N VAL A 97 -16.07 1.59 -4.60
CA VAL A 97 -16.33 1.74 -6.04
C VAL A 97 -15.30 0.97 -6.88
N THR A 98 -14.01 1.13 -6.54
CA THR A 98 -12.93 0.46 -7.26
C THR A 98 -12.97 -1.05 -7.07
N LEU A 99 -13.17 -1.54 -5.85
CA LEU A 99 -13.26 -2.96 -5.55
C LEU A 99 -14.45 -3.62 -6.22
N LYS A 100 -15.62 -2.95 -6.20
CA LYS A 100 -16.84 -3.45 -6.86
C LYS A 100 -16.63 -3.66 -8.36
N ASP A 101 -15.84 -2.80 -9.00
CA ASP A 101 -15.52 -2.94 -10.42
C ASP A 101 -14.45 -4.01 -10.66
N ALA A 102 -13.40 -4.04 -9.83
CA ALA A 102 -12.37 -5.07 -9.87
C ALA A 102 -12.95 -6.49 -9.66
N GLN A 103 -13.96 -6.64 -8.82
CA GLN A 103 -14.65 -7.93 -8.58
C GLN A 103 -15.22 -8.52 -9.86
N LYS A 104 -15.80 -7.72 -10.75
CA LYS A 104 -16.30 -8.20 -12.05
C LYS A 104 -15.19 -8.87 -12.87
N THR A 105 -14.00 -8.28 -12.85
CA THR A 105 -12.82 -8.84 -13.53
C THR A 105 -12.35 -10.12 -12.84
N TYR A 106 -12.34 -10.15 -11.51
CA TYR A 106 -11.96 -11.36 -10.76
C TYR A 106 -12.93 -12.50 -11.02
N GLU A 107 -14.23 -12.25 -11.04
CA GLU A 107 -15.25 -13.23 -11.38
C GLU A 107 -15.07 -13.78 -12.80
N LEU A 108 -14.87 -12.89 -13.79
CA LEU A 108 -14.61 -13.28 -15.17
C LEU A 108 -13.39 -14.20 -15.32
N LEU A 109 -12.34 -13.94 -14.54
CA LEU A 109 -11.09 -14.72 -14.55
C LEU A 109 -11.11 -15.93 -13.60
N GLY A 110 -12.19 -16.12 -12.82
CA GLY A 110 -12.27 -17.16 -11.79
C GLY A 110 -11.20 -17.02 -10.72
N VAL A 111 -10.91 -15.77 -10.32
CA VAL A 111 -9.94 -15.40 -9.28
C VAL A 111 -10.67 -15.07 -7.99
N THR A 112 -10.22 -15.64 -6.89
CA THR A 112 -10.74 -15.35 -5.56
C THR A 112 -9.61 -15.03 -4.59
N PHE A 113 -9.91 -14.25 -3.56
CA PHE A 113 -8.99 -13.94 -2.48
C PHE A 113 -9.63 -14.22 -1.13
N ASP A 114 -8.81 -14.64 -0.16
CA ASP A 114 -9.24 -14.87 1.22
C ASP A 114 -9.13 -13.57 2.06
N SER A 115 -8.31 -12.63 1.61
CA SER A 115 -8.09 -11.33 2.28
C SER A 115 -7.87 -10.21 1.26
N TYR A 116 -8.42 -9.03 1.57
CA TYR A 116 -8.23 -7.77 0.84
C TYR A 116 -7.48 -6.74 1.70
N ALA A 117 -6.66 -7.19 2.66
CA ALA A 117 -5.81 -6.31 3.46
C ALA A 117 -4.71 -5.69 2.58
N GLY A 118 -5.01 -4.51 2.05
CA GLY A 118 -4.12 -3.68 1.24
C GLY A 118 -3.17 -2.85 2.09
N GLU A 119 -2.51 -1.88 1.48
CA GLU A 119 -1.52 -1.02 2.15
C GLU A 119 -2.11 -0.25 3.33
N SER A 120 -3.33 0.31 3.18
CA SER A 120 -3.98 1.12 4.21
C SER A 120 -4.25 0.34 5.51
N PHE A 121 -4.42 -0.99 5.42
CA PHE A 121 -4.66 -1.85 6.58
C PHE A 121 -3.47 -1.89 7.56
N TYR A 122 -2.27 -1.58 7.09
CA TYR A 122 -1.05 -1.69 7.89
C TYR A 122 -0.58 -0.35 8.47
N ASN A 123 -1.30 0.74 8.29
CA ASN A 123 -0.85 2.08 8.71
C ASN A 123 -0.64 2.19 10.22
N ASP A 124 -1.53 1.60 11.02
CA ASP A 124 -1.43 1.54 12.48
C ASP A 124 -0.41 0.51 13.00
N LYS A 125 0.16 -0.32 12.14
CA LYS A 125 1.05 -1.43 12.48
C LYS A 125 2.53 -1.13 12.21
N MET A 126 2.83 0.02 11.61
CA MET A 126 4.21 0.40 11.27
C MET A 126 5.03 0.85 12.49
N GLY A 127 4.39 1.53 13.45
CA GLY A 127 5.07 1.98 14.69
C GLY A 127 5.77 0.85 15.44
N PRO A 128 5.10 -0.26 15.74
CA PRO A 128 5.73 -1.43 16.39
C PRO A 128 6.93 -2.00 15.62
N ILE A 129 6.94 -1.95 14.29
CA ILE A 129 8.08 -2.39 13.46
C ILE A 129 9.29 -1.47 13.67
N VAL A 130 9.07 -0.16 13.69
CA VAL A 130 10.14 0.82 13.93
C VAL A 130 10.76 0.61 15.31
N GLU A 131 9.92 0.41 16.34
CA GLU A 131 10.39 0.14 17.68
C GLU A 131 11.16 -1.20 17.80
N GLU A 132 10.70 -2.24 17.12
CA GLU A 132 11.40 -3.52 17.09
C GLU A 132 12.78 -3.40 16.43
N LEU A 133 12.87 -2.70 15.28
CA LEU A 133 14.13 -2.43 14.60
C LEU A 133 15.10 -1.65 15.50
N LYS A 134 14.59 -0.67 16.24
CA LYS A 134 15.36 0.12 17.20
C LYS A 134 15.89 -0.73 18.36
N GLN A 135 15.02 -1.54 18.97
CA GLN A 135 15.39 -2.43 20.07
C GLN A 135 16.45 -3.47 19.67
N LYS A 136 16.42 -3.93 18.42
CA LYS A 136 17.41 -4.84 17.86
C LYS A 136 18.71 -4.15 17.41
N GLY A 137 18.80 -2.82 17.53
CA GLY A 137 19.98 -2.04 17.13
C GLY A 137 20.22 -2.05 15.63
N LEU A 138 19.18 -2.27 14.83
CA LEU A 138 19.25 -2.33 13.35
C LEU A 138 19.09 -0.97 12.69
N LEU A 139 18.55 0.04 13.39
CA LEU A 139 18.37 1.38 12.86
C LEU A 139 19.64 2.20 13.01
N LYS A 140 19.99 2.91 11.93
CA LYS A 140 21.09 3.86 11.84
C LYS A 140 20.58 5.16 11.23
N GLU A 141 21.03 6.29 11.77
CA GLU A 141 20.74 7.57 11.15
C GLU A 141 21.68 7.82 9.97
N ASP A 142 21.12 8.21 8.84
CA ASP A 142 21.84 8.68 7.67
C ASP A 142 21.13 9.91 7.09
N LYS A 143 21.83 11.05 7.06
CA LYS A 143 21.31 12.33 6.54
C LYS A 143 19.93 12.73 7.09
N GLY A 144 19.72 12.47 8.38
CA GLY A 144 18.46 12.75 9.07
C GLY A 144 17.36 11.69 8.88
N ALA A 145 17.56 10.72 8.04
CA ALA A 145 16.63 9.59 7.85
C ALA A 145 17.07 8.39 8.69
N MET A 146 16.14 7.50 9.01
CA MET A 146 16.45 6.23 9.68
C MET A 146 16.50 5.10 8.66
N ILE A 147 17.62 4.40 8.61
CA ILE A 147 17.87 3.31 7.66
C ILE A 147 18.27 2.02 8.38
N VAL A 148 18.11 0.89 7.67
CA VAL A 148 18.87 -0.34 7.97
C VAL A 148 20.01 -0.44 6.96
N ASP A 149 21.23 -0.55 7.47
CA ASP A 149 22.45 -0.65 6.64
C ASP A 149 22.51 -2.03 5.99
N LEU A 150 22.40 -2.06 4.67
CA LEU A 150 22.47 -3.27 3.87
C LEU A 150 23.71 -3.32 2.95
N GLU A 151 24.63 -2.36 3.06
CA GLU A 151 25.90 -2.35 2.28
C GLU A 151 26.73 -3.61 2.50
N PRO A 152 26.83 -4.19 3.73
CA PRO A 152 27.53 -5.45 3.94
C PRO A 152 26.97 -6.64 3.15
N TYR A 153 25.73 -6.52 2.65
CA TYR A 153 25.02 -7.54 1.87
C TYR A 153 24.94 -7.17 0.37
N GLY A 154 25.69 -6.16 -0.06
CA GLY A 154 25.75 -5.73 -1.46
C GLY A 154 24.47 -5.02 -1.96
N MET A 155 23.72 -4.42 -1.07
CA MET A 155 22.50 -3.67 -1.38
C MET A 155 22.59 -2.23 -0.85
N PRO A 156 21.93 -1.27 -1.48
CA PRO A 156 21.80 0.07 -0.91
C PRO A 156 21.04 0.01 0.42
N PRO A 157 21.25 1.00 1.31
CA PRO A 157 20.55 1.08 2.59
C PRO A 157 19.03 1.02 2.43
N ALA A 158 18.37 0.33 3.34
CA ALA A 158 16.92 0.22 3.39
C ALA A 158 16.34 1.37 4.21
N LEU A 159 15.56 2.25 3.56
CA LEU A 159 14.98 3.42 4.20
C LEU A 159 13.72 3.05 4.99
N ILE A 160 13.72 3.33 6.30
CA ILE A 160 12.65 3.01 7.24
C ILE A 160 11.81 4.24 7.58
N LEU A 161 12.46 5.35 7.96
CA LEU A 161 11.82 6.63 8.22
C LEU A 161 12.51 7.74 7.45
N ARG A 162 11.73 8.65 6.92
CA ARG A 162 12.22 9.90 6.33
C ARG A 162 12.72 10.84 7.43
N SER A 163 13.42 11.91 7.01
CA SER A 163 13.91 12.95 7.91
C SER A 163 12.79 13.71 8.64
N ASP A 164 11.57 13.71 8.11
CA ASP A 164 10.37 14.26 8.75
C ASP A 164 9.65 13.25 9.67
N GLY A 165 10.22 12.06 9.86
CA GLY A 165 9.68 10.99 10.69
C GLY A 165 8.60 10.13 10.02
N ALA A 166 8.23 10.42 8.77
CA ALA A 166 7.23 9.65 8.06
C ALA A 166 7.75 8.25 7.70
N THR A 167 6.90 7.25 7.87
CA THR A 167 7.16 5.86 7.45
C THR A 167 7.06 5.72 5.93
N LEU A 168 7.67 4.66 5.41
CA LEU A 168 7.78 4.42 3.97
C LEU A 168 7.22 3.04 3.57
N TYR A 169 7.26 2.75 2.27
CA TYR A 169 6.78 1.47 1.70
C TYR A 169 7.40 0.26 2.40
N LEU A 170 8.72 0.28 2.62
CA LEU A 170 9.40 -0.86 3.24
C LEU A 170 8.91 -1.11 4.66
N THR A 171 8.69 -0.07 5.44
CA THR A 171 8.17 -0.18 6.81
C THR A 171 6.77 -0.80 6.82
N ARG A 172 5.93 -0.41 5.85
CA ARG A 172 4.60 -0.98 5.69
C ARG A 172 4.65 -2.44 5.28
N ASP A 173 5.54 -2.82 4.36
CA ASP A 173 5.70 -4.20 3.93
C ASP A 173 6.30 -5.09 5.02
N LEU A 174 7.20 -4.57 5.86
CA LEU A 174 7.66 -5.25 7.08
C LEU A 174 6.49 -5.53 8.04
N ALA A 175 5.64 -4.52 8.26
CA ALA A 175 4.43 -4.67 9.08
C ALA A 175 3.47 -5.70 8.48
N ALA A 176 3.30 -5.69 7.16
CA ALA A 176 2.47 -6.66 6.45
C ALA A 176 3.03 -8.09 6.57
N ALA A 177 4.34 -8.27 6.41
CA ALA A 177 4.99 -9.57 6.53
C ALA A 177 4.83 -10.14 7.95
N LYS A 178 5.10 -9.32 8.97
CA LYS A 178 4.91 -9.71 10.38
C LYS A 178 3.47 -10.05 10.70
N TYR A 179 2.53 -9.18 10.34
CA TYR A 179 1.10 -9.43 10.54
C TYR A 179 0.64 -10.75 9.90
N ARG A 180 1.08 -11.01 8.66
CA ARG A 180 0.74 -12.25 7.95
C ARG A 180 1.34 -13.47 8.64
N LYS A 181 2.58 -13.39 9.14
CA LYS A 181 3.20 -14.47 9.89
C LYS A 181 2.44 -14.75 11.19
N ASP A 182 2.11 -13.72 11.93
CA ASP A 182 1.40 -13.85 13.20
C ASP A 182 -0.04 -14.35 13.01
N THR A 183 -0.71 -13.92 11.93
CA THR A 183 -2.12 -14.26 11.66
C THR A 183 -2.29 -15.63 11.01
N TYR A 184 -1.44 -15.95 10.03
CA TYR A 184 -1.61 -17.17 9.23
C TYR A 184 -0.65 -18.28 9.61
N ASN A 185 0.38 -17.99 10.42
CA ASN A 185 1.44 -18.91 10.82
C ASN A 185 1.96 -19.77 9.63
N PHE A 186 2.26 -19.08 8.51
CA PHE A 186 2.65 -19.73 7.26
C PHE A 186 4.06 -20.34 7.33
N ASP A 187 4.29 -21.41 6.59
CA ASP A 187 5.61 -21.99 6.32
C ASP A 187 6.31 -21.26 5.16
N LYS A 188 5.54 -20.75 4.19
CA LYS A 188 6.03 -20.08 3.01
C LYS A 188 5.13 -18.91 2.61
N SER A 189 5.71 -17.76 2.35
CA SER A 189 5.05 -16.60 1.77
C SER A 189 5.55 -16.36 0.35
N LEU A 190 4.63 -16.25 -0.61
CA LEU A 190 4.94 -16.02 -2.02
C LEU A 190 4.49 -14.61 -2.41
N TYR A 191 5.45 -13.77 -2.76
CA TYR A 191 5.20 -12.43 -3.29
C TYR A 191 5.20 -12.47 -4.82
N VAL A 192 4.03 -12.33 -5.41
CA VAL A 192 3.84 -12.36 -6.87
C VAL A 192 3.76 -10.93 -7.37
N VAL A 193 4.89 -10.39 -7.75
CA VAL A 193 5.09 -8.97 -8.08
C VAL A 193 5.83 -8.83 -9.41
N ALA A 194 5.85 -7.62 -9.98
CA ALA A 194 6.64 -7.32 -11.17
C ALA A 194 8.14 -7.25 -10.83
N TYR A 195 9.00 -7.66 -11.77
CA TYR A 195 10.46 -7.74 -11.56
C TYR A 195 11.12 -6.39 -11.21
N GLN A 196 10.49 -5.28 -11.58
CA GLN A 196 10.96 -3.94 -11.19
C GLN A 196 11.01 -3.73 -9.68
N GLN A 197 10.30 -4.55 -8.91
CA GLN A 197 10.30 -4.52 -7.44
C GLN A 197 11.35 -5.44 -6.80
N ASP A 198 12.20 -6.09 -7.59
CA ASP A 198 13.19 -7.06 -7.10
C ASP A 198 14.09 -6.51 -5.98
N LEU A 199 14.63 -5.30 -6.17
CA LEU A 199 15.48 -4.68 -5.15
C LEU A 199 14.71 -4.45 -3.84
N HIS A 200 13.50 -3.93 -3.92
CA HIS A 200 12.63 -3.69 -2.76
C HIS A 200 12.39 -5.00 -1.98
N PHE A 201 12.03 -6.09 -2.67
CA PHE A 201 11.80 -7.37 -1.99
C PHE A 201 13.09 -8.03 -1.47
N LYS A 202 14.22 -7.85 -2.14
CA LYS A 202 15.54 -8.28 -1.59
C LYS A 202 15.86 -7.54 -0.29
N GLN A 203 15.63 -6.23 -0.24
CA GLN A 203 15.81 -5.43 0.98
C GLN A 203 14.83 -5.88 2.07
N LEU A 204 13.53 -6.03 1.74
CA LEU A 204 12.50 -6.50 2.66
C LEU A 204 12.89 -7.83 3.32
N PHE A 205 13.26 -8.82 2.52
CA PHE A 205 13.62 -10.15 3.03
C PHE A 205 14.88 -10.12 3.87
N LYS A 206 15.89 -9.31 3.49
CA LYS A 206 17.10 -9.17 4.28
C LYS A 206 16.84 -8.48 5.62
N VAL A 207 16.00 -7.45 5.65
CA VAL A 207 15.62 -6.81 6.91
C VAL A 207 14.85 -7.77 7.81
N LEU A 208 13.90 -8.54 7.26
CA LEU A 208 13.18 -9.58 8.02
C LEU A 208 14.15 -10.64 8.59
N GLU A 209 15.13 -11.09 7.81
CA GLU A 209 16.18 -12.02 8.27
C GLU A 209 16.99 -11.42 9.43
N LEU A 210 17.41 -10.17 9.33
CA LEU A 210 18.12 -9.45 10.39
C LEU A 210 17.27 -9.24 11.65
N MET A 211 15.96 -9.11 11.48
CA MET A 211 14.99 -9.09 12.58
C MET A 211 14.79 -10.47 13.22
N GLY A 212 15.26 -11.55 12.58
CA GLY A 212 15.11 -12.93 13.09
C GLY A 212 13.85 -13.64 12.60
N TYR A 213 13.28 -13.18 11.48
CA TYR A 213 12.12 -13.80 10.84
C TYR A 213 12.51 -14.65 9.65
#